data_6d01dd6122bbf03479814f3efbc4bab1
#
_entry.id   6d01dd6122bbf03479814f3efbc4bab1
#
_cell.length_a   1.000
_cell.length_b   1.000
_cell.length_c   1.000
_cell.angle_alpha   90.00
_cell.angle_beta   90.00
_cell.angle_gamma   90.00
#
_symmetry.space_group_name_H-M   'P 1'
#
loop_
_entity.id
_entity.type
_entity.pdbx_description
1 polymer ?
#
loop_
_entity_poly.entity_id
_entity_poly.type
_entity_poly.pdbx_seq_one_letter_code
_entity_poly.pdbx_strand_id
1 'polypeptide(L)'
;MQNVKTIAVIGAADKRNLTVLKELSDRYQMLLFDKNSKALSDICDSLLTNNRNVNIEKMSCATDASWEADIIILSGFCINDAEIVRKVQKVATAKIIIIMENDDEFTKSINSQVNFDLVFPHSKIVEIINLNTDEKVDKEFLLEGHDSSALDSVSNIFERMG
;
A
#
# COMPACT_ATOMS: atom_id res chain seq x y z
N MET A 1 25.03 -8.20 -1.56
CA MET A 1 23.63 -8.62 -1.80
C MET A 1 22.67 -7.50 -1.43
N GLN A 2 21.90 -7.03 -2.37
CA GLN A 2 20.84 -6.11 -2.05
C GLN A 2 19.66 -6.91 -1.51
N ASN A 3 19.26 -6.60 -0.28
CA ASN A 3 18.01 -7.14 0.25
C ASN A 3 16.86 -6.45 -0.46
N VAL A 4 16.16 -7.21 -1.30
CA VAL A 4 14.95 -6.72 -1.95
C VAL A 4 13.88 -6.58 -0.86
N LYS A 5 13.36 -5.38 -0.68
CA LYS A 5 12.27 -5.17 0.27
C LYS A 5 11.02 -5.86 -0.24
N THR A 6 10.28 -6.43 0.69
CA THR A 6 8.97 -7.03 0.42
C THR A 6 7.90 -6.07 0.88
N ILE A 7 6.98 -5.74 -0.02
CA ILE A 7 5.88 -4.83 0.25
C ILE A 7 4.56 -5.59 0.14
N ALA A 8 3.77 -5.57 1.21
CA ALA A 8 2.40 -6.06 1.18
C ALA A 8 1.47 -4.93 0.80
N VAL A 9 0.50 -5.19 -0.06
CA VAL A 9 -0.57 -4.24 -0.39
C VAL A 9 -1.89 -4.87 0.01
N ILE A 10 -2.53 -4.28 1.00
CA ILE A 10 -3.82 -4.72 1.52
C ILE A 10 -4.90 -3.82 0.91
N GLY A 11 -5.86 -4.42 0.23
CA GLY A 11 -6.81 -3.68 -0.61
C GLY A 11 -6.22 -3.42 -2.00
N ALA A 12 -5.50 -4.41 -2.55
CA ALA A 12 -4.75 -4.26 -3.80
C ALA A 12 -5.63 -4.12 -5.04
N ALA A 13 -6.91 -4.44 -4.96
CA ALA A 13 -7.81 -4.41 -6.11
C ALA A 13 -8.40 -3.02 -6.42
N ASP A 14 -7.99 -1.99 -5.71
CA ASP A 14 -8.38 -0.62 -6.03
C ASP A 14 -7.68 -0.18 -7.33
N LYS A 15 -8.45 -0.06 -8.40
CA LYS A 15 -7.94 0.27 -9.73
C LYS A 15 -7.22 1.63 -9.81
N ARG A 16 -7.55 2.56 -8.90
CA ARG A 16 -6.89 3.86 -8.84
C ARG A 16 -5.42 3.76 -8.49
N ASN A 17 -5.03 2.66 -7.83
CA ASN A 17 -3.64 2.42 -7.43
C ASN A 17 -2.87 1.55 -8.43
N LEU A 18 -3.48 1.14 -9.54
CA LEU A 18 -2.85 0.22 -10.49
C LEU A 18 -1.51 0.73 -11.02
N THR A 19 -1.42 2.00 -11.37
CA THR A 19 -0.18 2.59 -11.88
C THR A 19 0.93 2.53 -10.83
N VAL A 20 0.60 2.83 -9.58
CA VAL A 20 1.54 2.73 -8.46
C VAL A 20 2.00 1.28 -8.28
N LEU A 21 1.08 0.32 -8.36
CA LEU A 21 1.42 -1.10 -8.24
C LEU A 21 2.34 -1.56 -9.38
N LYS A 22 2.13 -1.08 -10.60
CA LYS A 22 3.02 -1.37 -11.74
C LYS A 22 4.45 -0.91 -11.46
N GLU A 23 4.62 0.31 -10.99
CA GLU A 23 5.93 0.88 -10.66
C GLU A 23 6.61 0.13 -9.52
N LEU A 24 5.87 -0.17 -8.46
CA LEU A 24 6.41 -0.88 -7.31
C LEU A 24 6.81 -2.31 -7.67
N SER A 25 5.99 -3.02 -8.44
CA SER A 25 6.25 -4.40 -8.81
C SER A 25 7.48 -4.58 -9.69
N ASP A 26 7.90 -3.54 -10.41
CA ASP A 26 9.15 -3.57 -11.19
C ASP A 26 10.39 -3.57 -10.30
N ARG A 27 10.29 -3.13 -9.04
CA ARG A 27 11.43 -2.91 -8.16
C ARG A 27 11.41 -3.73 -6.87
N TYR A 28 10.24 -4.16 -6.42
CA TYR A 28 10.07 -4.83 -5.13
C TYR A 28 9.29 -6.13 -5.28
N GLN A 29 9.50 -7.04 -4.35
CA GLN A 29 8.62 -8.19 -4.19
C GLN A 29 7.30 -7.70 -3.60
N MET A 30 6.18 -8.05 -4.23
CA MET A 30 4.86 -7.60 -3.85
C MET A 30 3.99 -8.75 -3.38
N LEU A 31 3.41 -8.61 -2.20
CA LEU A 31 2.42 -9.53 -1.66
C LEU A 31 1.06 -8.82 -1.71
N LEU A 32 0.16 -9.30 -2.55
CA LEU A 32 -1.10 -8.61 -2.84
C LEU A 32 -2.28 -9.33 -2.21
N PHE A 33 -3.08 -8.60 -1.46
CA PHE A 33 -4.30 -9.12 -0.84
C PHE A 33 -5.49 -8.19 -1.10
N ASP A 34 -6.64 -8.79 -1.36
CA ASP A 34 -7.93 -8.11 -1.39
C ASP A 34 -9.03 -9.11 -1.03
N LYS A 35 -10.06 -8.64 -0.34
CA LYS A 35 -11.23 -9.48 -0.01
C LYS A 35 -11.96 -9.95 -1.27
N ASN A 36 -11.95 -9.15 -2.32
CA ASN A 36 -12.51 -9.53 -3.61
C ASN A 36 -11.45 -10.30 -4.41
N SER A 37 -11.47 -11.63 -4.29
CA SER A 37 -10.46 -12.48 -4.90
C SER A 37 -10.46 -12.41 -6.44
N LYS A 38 -11.61 -12.19 -7.05
CA LYS A 38 -11.70 -12.05 -8.51
C LYS A 38 -11.05 -10.75 -8.98
N ALA A 39 -11.36 -9.64 -8.31
CA ALA A 39 -10.75 -8.35 -8.63
C ALA A 39 -9.24 -8.39 -8.39
N LEU A 40 -8.78 -9.09 -7.35
CA LEU A 40 -7.36 -9.29 -7.10
C LEU A 40 -6.69 -10.06 -8.23
N SER A 41 -7.32 -11.12 -8.72
CA SER A 41 -6.80 -11.89 -9.86
C SER A 41 -6.69 -11.02 -11.12
N ASP A 42 -7.67 -10.17 -11.38
CA ASP A 42 -7.65 -9.25 -12.52
C ASP A 42 -6.49 -8.26 -12.43
N ILE A 43 -6.23 -7.73 -11.23
CA ILE A 43 -5.08 -6.84 -10.99
C ILE A 43 -3.76 -7.57 -11.21
N CYS A 44 -3.61 -8.78 -10.68
CA CYS A 44 -2.41 -9.59 -10.88
C CYS A 44 -2.16 -9.88 -12.36
N ASP A 45 -3.21 -10.23 -13.09
CA ASP A 45 -3.10 -10.47 -14.54
C ASP A 45 -2.66 -9.20 -15.28
N SER A 46 -3.17 -8.04 -14.90
CA SER A 46 -2.76 -6.75 -15.47
C SER A 46 -1.29 -6.45 -15.21
N LEU A 47 -0.81 -6.71 -14.01
CA LEU A 47 0.59 -6.50 -13.65
C LEU A 47 1.51 -7.44 -14.44
N LEU A 48 1.14 -8.70 -14.57
CA LEU A 48 1.90 -9.70 -15.32
C LEU A 48 1.87 -9.43 -16.84
N THR A 49 0.78 -8.87 -17.35
CA THR A 49 0.69 -8.46 -18.76
C THR A 49 1.62 -7.28 -19.03
N ASN A 50 1.73 -6.35 -18.09
CA ASN A 50 2.62 -5.19 -18.20
C ASN A 50 4.09 -5.60 -18.16
N ASN A 51 4.46 -6.52 -17.25
CA ASN A 51 5.82 -7.04 -17.12
C ASN A 51 5.77 -8.47 -16.56
N ARG A 52 6.15 -9.47 -17.37
CA ARG A 52 6.11 -10.88 -16.96
C ARG A 52 7.17 -11.25 -15.91
N ASN A 53 8.16 -10.42 -15.72
CA ASN A 53 9.27 -10.68 -14.80
C ASN A 53 9.04 -10.10 -13.40
N VAL A 54 7.87 -9.49 -13.14
CA VAL A 54 7.56 -8.94 -11.83
C VAL A 54 7.42 -10.05 -10.79
N ASN A 55 7.85 -9.75 -9.58
CA ASN A 55 7.74 -10.67 -8.46
C ASN A 55 6.51 -10.30 -7.62
N ILE A 56 5.37 -10.86 -7.99
CA ILE A 56 4.11 -10.65 -7.28
C ILE A 56 3.56 -11.99 -6.81
N GLU A 57 2.96 -11.98 -5.64
CA GLU A 57 2.28 -13.13 -5.06
C GLU A 57 0.90 -12.72 -4.60
N LYS A 58 -0.09 -13.47 -5.01
CA LYS A 58 -1.47 -13.29 -4.59
C LYS A 58 -1.66 -13.99 -3.25
N MET A 59 -1.97 -13.21 -2.21
CA MET A 59 -2.12 -13.71 -0.85
C MET A 59 -3.58 -13.97 -0.52
N SER A 60 -3.84 -15.02 0.24
CA SER A 60 -5.18 -15.39 0.69
C SER A 60 -5.56 -14.80 2.05
N CYS A 61 -4.60 -14.18 2.75
CA CYS A 61 -4.80 -13.67 4.10
C CYS A 61 -4.02 -12.38 4.33
N ALA A 62 -4.71 -11.36 4.87
CA ALA A 62 -4.08 -10.09 5.20
C ALA A 62 -3.00 -10.23 6.29
N THR A 63 -3.20 -11.15 7.24
CA THR A 63 -2.23 -11.41 8.30
C THR A 63 -0.92 -11.95 7.74
N ASP A 64 -0.99 -12.96 6.87
CA ASP A 64 0.21 -13.57 6.30
C ASP A 64 0.97 -12.61 5.41
N ALA A 65 0.28 -11.84 4.59
CA ALA A 65 0.90 -10.82 3.76
C ALA A 65 1.63 -9.78 4.61
N SER A 66 0.97 -9.28 5.64
CA SER A 66 1.53 -8.28 6.55
C SER A 66 2.69 -8.82 7.38
N TRP A 67 2.63 -10.08 7.77
CA TRP A 67 3.71 -10.72 8.53
C TRP A 67 5.00 -10.83 7.73
N GLU A 68 4.91 -11.25 6.47
CA GLU A 68 6.08 -11.45 5.62
C GLU A 68 6.68 -10.14 5.11
N ALA A 69 5.91 -9.07 5.07
CA ALA A 69 6.35 -7.81 4.47
C ALA A 69 7.24 -6.99 5.40
N ASP A 70 8.14 -6.23 4.79
CA ASP A 70 8.92 -5.19 5.49
C ASP A 70 8.10 -3.90 5.61
N ILE A 71 7.30 -3.62 4.59
CA ILE A 71 6.45 -2.43 4.49
C ILE A 71 5.05 -2.89 4.11
N ILE A 72 4.05 -2.32 4.78
CA ILE A 72 2.64 -2.63 4.51
C ILE A 72 1.97 -1.39 3.92
N ILE A 73 1.40 -1.52 2.72
CA ILE A 73 0.55 -0.48 2.14
C ILE A 73 -0.90 -0.88 2.39
N LEU A 74 -1.62 -0.02 3.07
CA LEU A 74 -3.03 -0.21 3.37
C LEU A 74 -3.83 0.80 2.54
N SER A 75 -4.69 0.31 1.65
CA SER A 75 -5.58 1.17 0.90
C SER A 75 -6.53 1.91 1.85
N GLY A 76 -6.76 3.19 1.59
CA GLY A 76 -7.56 4.04 2.46
C GLY A 76 -8.94 3.49 2.80
N PHE A 77 -9.55 2.72 1.91
CA PHE A 77 -10.84 2.08 2.17
C PHE A 77 -10.78 0.99 3.24
N CYS A 78 -9.63 0.33 3.37
CA CYS A 78 -9.48 -0.79 4.30
C CYS A 78 -9.50 -0.36 5.76
N ILE A 79 -9.28 0.92 6.05
CA ILE A 79 -9.29 1.43 7.42
C ILE A 79 -10.68 1.32 8.07
N ASN A 80 -11.73 1.23 7.27
CA ASN A 80 -13.11 1.06 7.76
C ASN A 80 -13.49 -0.42 7.92
N ASP A 81 -12.60 -1.33 7.53
CA ASP A 81 -12.83 -2.76 7.70
C ASP A 81 -12.14 -3.23 8.98
N ALA A 82 -12.91 -3.35 10.05
CA ALA A 82 -12.38 -3.71 11.37
C ALA A 82 -11.68 -5.07 11.38
N GLU A 83 -12.13 -6.01 10.55
CA GLU A 83 -11.51 -7.33 10.43
C GLU A 83 -10.11 -7.22 9.84
N ILE A 84 -9.97 -6.50 8.72
CA ILE A 84 -8.67 -6.27 8.08
C ILE A 84 -7.73 -5.53 9.03
N VAL A 85 -8.18 -4.45 9.64
CA VAL A 85 -7.38 -3.66 10.57
C VAL A 85 -6.84 -4.53 11.69
N ARG A 86 -7.70 -5.36 12.29
CA ARG A 86 -7.31 -6.25 13.37
C ARG A 86 -6.25 -7.27 12.94
N LYS A 87 -6.38 -7.82 11.74
CA LYS A 87 -5.40 -8.77 11.19
C LYS A 87 -4.04 -8.13 10.95
N VAL A 88 -4.02 -6.90 10.47
CA VAL A 88 -2.77 -6.16 10.26
C VAL A 88 -2.13 -5.77 11.59
N GLN A 89 -2.93 -5.29 12.55
CA GLN A 89 -2.45 -4.90 13.89
C GLN A 89 -1.65 -6.00 14.57
N LYS A 90 -2.05 -7.25 14.40
CA LYS A 90 -1.41 -8.39 15.07
C LYS A 90 0.07 -8.56 14.69
N VAL A 91 0.46 -8.14 13.52
CA VAL A 91 1.78 -8.47 12.94
C VAL A 91 2.57 -7.25 12.48
N ALA A 92 2.06 -6.04 12.71
CA ALA A 92 2.64 -4.81 12.16
C ALA A 92 3.60 -4.07 13.11
N THR A 93 3.87 -4.62 14.27
CA THR A 93 4.75 -3.98 15.28
C THR A 93 6.12 -3.66 14.69
N ALA A 94 6.55 -2.42 14.86
CA ALA A 94 7.81 -1.85 14.37
C ALA A 94 7.92 -1.75 12.84
N LYS A 95 6.89 -2.15 12.10
CA LYS A 95 6.88 -2.01 10.64
C LYS A 95 6.35 -0.64 10.20
N ILE A 96 6.71 -0.24 8.99
CA ILE A 96 6.13 0.93 8.36
C ILE A 96 4.79 0.53 7.75
N ILE A 97 3.75 1.27 8.10
CA ILE A 97 2.44 1.17 7.45
C ILE A 97 2.23 2.44 6.64
N ILE A 98 2.03 2.26 5.35
CA ILE A 98 1.69 3.34 4.44
C ILE A 98 0.18 3.32 4.25
N ILE A 99 -0.50 4.39 4.65
CA ILE A 99 -1.92 4.58 4.36
C ILE A 99 -2.00 5.30 3.02
N MET A 100 -2.44 4.60 1.99
CA MET A 100 -2.51 5.17 0.65
C MET A 100 -3.91 5.67 0.35
N GLU A 101 -4.01 6.97 0.14
CA GLU A 101 -5.26 7.65 -0.18
C GLU A 101 -5.19 8.20 -1.59
N ASN A 102 -6.33 8.23 -2.26
CA ASN A 102 -6.46 8.94 -3.52
C ASN A 102 -7.14 10.29 -3.26
N ASP A 103 -6.82 11.28 -4.09
CA ASP A 103 -7.38 12.61 -3.96
C ASP A 103 -8.83 12.62 -4.46
N ASP A 104 -9.71 12.00 -3.67
CA ASP A 104 -11.15 12.06 -3.88
C ASP A 104 -11.86 12.46 -2.58
N GLU A 105 -12.98 13.11 -2.72
CA GLU A 105 -13.73 13.65 -1.58
C GLU A 105 -14.20 12.56 -0.61
N PHE A 106 -14.56 11.40 -1.14
CA PHE A 106 -15.08 10.30 -0.34
C PHE A 106 -14.02 9.75 0.60
N THR A 107 -12.84 9.42 0.08
CA THR A 107 -11.72 8.89 0.87
C THR A 107 -11.24 9.92 1.89
N LYS A 108 -11.10 11.17 1.49
CA LYS A 108 -10.71 12.27 2.39
C LYS A 108 -11.69 12.45 3.53
N SER A 109 -13.00 12.43 3.23
CA SER A 109 -14.04 12.60 4.24
C SER A 109 -14.01 11.49 5.30
N ILE A 110 -13.78 10.26 4.86
CA ILE A 110 -13.69 9.10 5.77
C ILE A 110 -12.42 9.19 6.63
N ASN A 111 -11.27 9.39 6.00
CA ASN A 111 -9.98 9.26 6.67
C ASN A 111 -9.60 10.49 7.49
N SER A 112 -10.19 11.65 7.22
CA SER A 112 -9.92 12.88 7.99
C SER A 112 -10.29 12.77 9.48
N GLN A 113 -11.15 11.82 9.84
CA GLN A 113 -11.59 11.60 11.22
C GLN A 113 -10.82 10.48 11.93
N VAL A 114 -9.90 9.81 11.24
CA VAL A 114 -9.15 8.67 11.77
C VAL A 114 -7.77 9.13 12.24
N ASN A 115 -7.44 8.79 13.48
CA ASN A 115 -6.07 8.93 13.98
C ASN A 115 -5.35 7.58 13.81
N PHE A 116 -4.56 7.46 12.75
CA PHE A 116 -3.88 6.21 12.42
C PHE A 116 -2.84 5.80 13.47
N ASP A 117 -2.24 6.75 14.19
CA ASP A 117 -1.32 6.43 15.27
C ASP A 117 -2.01 5.73 16.43
N LEU A 118 -3.30 5.99 16.63
CA LEU A 118 -4.10 5.27 17.63
C LEU A 118 -4.55 3.90 17.13
N VAL A 119 -4.79 3.77 15.81
CA VAL A 119 -5.17 2.50 15.21
C VAL A 119 -4.00 1.53 15.19
N PHE A 120 -2.80 2.01 14.90
CA PHE A 120 -1.58 1.20 14.85
C PHE A 120 -0.51 1.80 15.76
N PRO A 121 -0.69 1.69 17.10
CA PRO A 121 0.16 2.41 18.05
C PRO A 121 1.61 1.92 18.09
N HIS A 122 1.89 0.75 17.57
CA HIS A 122 3.22 0.14 17.59
C HIS A 122 3.88 0.12 16.20
N SER A 123 3.31 0.82 15.25
CA SER A 123 3.80 0.89 13.88
C SER A 123 4.20 2.32 13.53
N LYS A 124 5.02 2.46 12.48
CA LYS A 124 5.41 3.76 11.96
C LYS A 124 4.50 4.10 10.80
N ILE A 125 3.66 5.11 10.97
CA ILE A 125 2.64 5.47 9.98
C ILE A 125 3.15 6.56 9.04
N VAL A 126 2.98 6.33 7.74
CA VAL A 126 3.16 7.35 6.71
C VAL A 126 1.88 7.39 5.88
N GLU A 127 1.26 8.55 5.81
CA GLU A 127 0.11 8.77 4.96
C GLU A 127 0.59 9.29 3.60
N ILE A 128 0.11 8.68 2.53
CA ILE A 128 0.40 9.11 1.17
C ILE A 128 -0.91 9.44 0.49
N ILE A 129 -0.99 10.64 -0.07
CA ILE A 129 -2.11 11.04 -0.91
C ILE A 129 -1.63 11.04 -2.35
N ASN A 130 -2.25 10.22 -3.18
CA ASN A 130 -2.03 10.24 -4.62
C ASN A 130 -2.85 11.37 -5.22
N LEU A 131 -2.20 12.49 -5.53
CA LEU A 131 -2.86 13.69 -6.04
C LEU A 131 -3.32 13.56 -7.48
N ASN A 132 -2.80 12.58 -8.20
CA ASN A 132 -3.12 12.39 -9.61
C ASN A 132 -3.33 10.92 -9.94
N THR A 133 -4.59 10.55 -10.20
CA THR A 133 -4.98 9.19 -10.55
C THR A 133 -5.05 8.96 -12.06
N ASP A 134 -4.83 10.00 -12.88
CA ASP A 134 -4.80 9.87 -14.34
C ASP A 134 -3.47 9.25 -14.77
N GLU A 135 -3.56 8.12 -15.50
CA GLU A 135 -2.38 7.40 -16.00
C GLU A 135 -1.54 8.21 -16.99
N LYS A 136 -2.12 9.24 -17.60
CA LYS A 136 -1.46 10.04 -18.63
C LYS A 136 -0.61 11.19 -18.09
N VAL A 137 -0.67 11.43 -16.78
CA VAL A 137 0.00 12.57 -16.14
C VAL A 137 1.00 12.05 -15.11
N ASP A 138 2.08 12.78 -14.90
CA ASP A 138 3.10 12.44 -13.90
C ASP A 138 2.48 12.30 -12.51
N LYS A 139 2.96 11.32 -11.75
CA LYS A 139 2.46 11.06 -10.42
C LYS A 139 2.92 12.14 -9.44
N GLU A 140 1.98 12.63 -8.65
CA GLU A 140 2.26 13.53 -7.54
C GLU A 140 1.78 12.89 -6.24
N PHE A 141 2.64 12.88 -5.24
CA PHE A 141 2.34 12.33 -3.93
C PHE A 141 2.60 13.34 -2.83
N LEU A 142 1.67 13.43 -1.91
CA LEU A 142 1.84 14.17 -0.66
C LEU A 142 2.06 13.16 0.46
N LEU A 143 3.17 13.31 1.21
CA LEU A 143 3.55 12.39 2.28
C LEU A 143 3.48 13.11 3.62
N GLU A 144 2.87 12.45 4.61
CA GLU A 144 2.78 12.94 5.99
C GLU A 144 3.07 11.81 6.96
N GLY A 145 3.79 12.12 8.04
CA GLY A 145 4.08 11.17 9.11
C GLY A 145 4.90 11.81 10.21
N HIS A 146 4.96 11.15 11.38
CA HIS A 146 5.67 11.64 12.55
C HIS A 146 7.09 11.07 12.68
N ASP A 147 7.37 9.91 12.10
CA ASP A 147 8.69 9.29 12.15
C ASP A 147 9.51 9.72 10.95
N SER A 148 10.57 10.49 11.19
CA SER A 148 11.39 11.04 10.11
C SER A 148 12.12 9.97 9.30
N SER A 149 12.57 8.89 9.95
CA SER A 149 13.22 7.77 9.27
C SER A 149 12.25 7.03 8.35
N ALA A 150 11.01 6.82 8.80
CA ALA A 150 9.97 6.21 7.99
C ALA A 150 9.61 7.09 6.79
N LEU A 151 9.47 8.41 7.01
CA LEU A 151 9.21 9.36 5.93
C LEU A 151 10.31 9.32 4.87
N ASP A 152 11.57 9.29 5.28
CA ASP A 152 12.70 9.23 4.36
C ASP A 152 12.69 7.93 3.54
N SER A 153 12.42 6.80 4.20
CA SER A 153 12.34 5.50 3.53
C SER A 153 11.22 5.46 2.50
N VAL A 154 10.05 5.97 2.85
CA VAL A 154 8.88 6.00 1.96
C VAL A 154 9.09 7.01 0.83
N SER A 155 9.64 8.17 1.15
CA SER A 155 9.98 9.18 0.14
C SER A 155 10.90 8.61 -0.94
N ASN A 156 11.94 7.87 -0.54
CA ASN A 156 12.87 7.23 -1.48
C ASN A 156 12.16 6.23 -2.41
N ILE A 157 11.15 5.53 -1.91
CA ILE A 157 10.37 4.59 -2.72
C ILE A 157 9.53 5.34 -3.76
N PHE A 158 8.86 6.43 -3.36
CA PHE A 158 7.87 7.11 -4.20
C PHE A 158 8.45 8.21 -5.09
N GLU A 159 9.55 8.84 -4.72
CA GLU A 159 10.20 9.86 -5.56
C GLU A 159 10.65 9.33 -6.92
N ARG A 160 10.96 8.05 -7.00
CA ARG A 160 11.39 7.41 -8.25
C ARG A 160 10.25 7.14 -9.22
N MET A 161 9.02 7.47 -8.84
CA MET A 161 7.84 7.26 -9.68
C MET A 161 7.45 8.49 -10.48
N GLY A 162 8.04 9.62 -10.18
CA GLY A 162 7.74 10.88 -10.86
C GLY A 162 8.35 11.02 -12.24
#